data_a5a407260e6f59f1bafd6622f2fbe60b
#
_entry.id   a5a407260e6f59f1bafd6622f2fbe60b
#
_cell.length_a   1.000
_cell.length_b   1.000
_cell.length_c   1.000
_cell.angle_alpha   90.00
_cell.angle_beta   90.00
_cell.angle_gamma   90.00
#
_symmetry.space_group_name_H-M   'P 1'
#
loop_
_entity.id
_entity.type
_entity.pdbx_description
1 polymer ?
#
loop_
_entity_poly.entity_id
_entity_poly.type
_entity_poly.pdbx_seq_one_letter_code
_entity_poly.pdbx_strand_id
1 'polypeptide(L)'
;ESISIEENKYYCDNLDLKSTPEGLNKKFEVNLFGRISSKHRTHEIKIKKIILFNNIFSYLSAIINSSKNKDSKYLIISISPYTFLISLLIKMLGRTPIVYLRSDGYGEYKAILGRLGPLIYHLMFSIVSSISNLISCRKYILKNKLGKVVNPSQLDSTWFKQQKKKRLKYLNYYM
;
A
#
# COMPACT_ATOMS: atom_id res chain seq x y z
N GLU A 1 -6.74 -2.95 -0.37
CA GLU A 1 -7.21 -2.28 0.84
C GLU A 1 -8.52 -1.53 0.60
N SER A 2 -9.30 -1.29 1.68
CA SER A 2 -10.63 -0.70 1.55
C SER A 2 -10.61 0.79 1.85
N ILE A 3 -11.39 1.55 1.07
CA ILE A 3 -11.52 3.01 1.18
C ILE A 3 -13.00 3.32 1.40
N SER A 4 -13.34 4.14 2.41
CA SER A 4 -14.68 4.68 2.59
C SER A 4 -14.79 6.07 1.95
N ILE A 5 -16.03 6.45 1.62
CA ILE A 5 -16.38 7.78 1.11
C ILE A 5 -17.32 8.42 2.11
N GLU A 6 -16.98 9.61 2.57
CA GLU A 6 -17.78 10.41 3.47
C GLU A 6 -17.66 11.89 3.06
N GLU A 7 -18.77 12.57 2.87
CA GLU A 7 -18.81 13.99 2.50
C GLU A 7 -17.89 14.35 1.32
N ASN A 8 -17.89 13.53 0.28
CA ASN A 8 -17.00 13.66 -0.91
C ASN A 8 -15.50 13.54 -0.60
N LYS A 9 -15.13 13.00 0.55
CA LYS A 9 -13.75 12.71 0.92
C LYS A 9 -13.51 11.21 1.01
N TYR A 10 -12.27 10.80 0.86
CA TYR A 10 -11.85 9.41 0.86
C TYR A 10 -11.03 9.10 2.10
N TYR A 11 -11.31 7.98 2.76
CA TYR A 11 -10.66 7.59 4.01
C TYR A 11 -10.15 6.15 3.97
N CYS A 12 -9.02 5.89 4.64
CA CYS A 12 -8.46 4.56 4.84
C CYS A 12 -7.98 4.39 6.29
N ASP A 13 -7.74 3.15 6.74
CA ASP A 13 -7.16 2.90 8.07
C ASP A 13 -5.65 2.74 8.03
N ASN A 14 -5.08 2.57 6.85
CA ASN A 14 -3.68 2.26 6.69
C ASN A 14 -2.88 3.52 6.32
N LEU A 15 -2.00 3.93 7.20
CA LEU A 15 -1.13 5.08 6.99
C LEU A 15 -0.23 4.97 5.76
N ASP A 16 0.21 3.75 5.39
CA ASP A 16 1.02 3.58 4.18
C ASP A 16 0.20 3.75 2.91
N LEU A 17 -1.09 3.37 2.96
CA LEU A 17 -2.02 3.61 1.84
C LEU A 17 -2.31 5.10 1.65
N LYS A 18 -2.21 5.89 2.71
CA LYS A 18 -2.31 7.35 2.66
C LYS A 18 -0.97 7.98 2.27
N SER A 19 0.05 7.77 3.10
CA SER A 19 1.30 8.53 3.05
C SER A 19 2.14 8.23 1.80
N THR A 20 2.17 6.97 1.35
CA THR A 20 2.96 6.59 0.17
C THR A 20 2.44 7.25 -1.10
N PRO A 21 1.15 7.13 -1.47
CA PRO A 21 0.65 7.80 -2.66
C PRO A 21 0.66 9.32 -2.55
N GLU A 22 0.35 9.91 -1.38
CA GLU A 22 0.43 11.36 -1.16
C GLU A 22 1.87 11.88 -1.33
N GLY A 23 2.86 11.11 -0.84
CA GLY A 23 4.28 11.43 -1.03
C GLY A 23 4.69 11.39 -2.50
N LEU A 24 4.25 10.37 -3.23
CA LEU A 24 4.51 10.23 -4.67
C LEU A 24 3.82 11.31 -5.49
N ASN A 25 2.61 11.72 -5.09
CA ASN A 25 1.83 12.74 -5.81
C ASN A 25 2.48 14.13 -5.84
N LYS A 26 3.52 14.35 -5.02
CA LYS A 26 4.32 15.58 -5.07
C LYS A 26 5.20 15.67 -6.32
N LYS A 27 5.52 14.51 -6.96
CA LYS A 27 6.43 14.43 -8.12
C LYS A 27 5.81 13.74 -9.34
N PHE A 28 4.75 12.97 -9.14
CA PHE A 28 4.12 12.16 -10.18
C PHE A 28 2.61 12.35 -10.15
N GLU A 29 1.95 12.18 -11.28
CA GLU A 29 0.49 12.03 -11.30
C GLU A 29 0.13 10.65 -10.75
N VAL A 30 -0.55 10.60 -9.61
CA VAL A 30 -0.90 9.35 -8.93
C VAL A 30 -2.38 9.05 -9.10
N ASN A 31 -2.68 7.86 -9.62
CA ASN A 31 -4.00 7.27 -9.61
C ASN A 31 -4.04 6.18 -8.53
N LEU A 32 -4.86 6.36 -7.51
CA LEU A 32 -5.01 5.39 -6.44
C LEU A 32 -6.19 4.46 -6.72
N PHE A 33 -5.93 3.15 -6.70
CA PHE A 33 -6.95 2.11 -6.84
C PHE A 33 -7.28 1.50 -5.48
N GLY A 34 -8.54 1.52 -5.08
CA GLY A 34 -8.99 0.99 -3.79
C GLY A 34 -10.32 0.28 -3.89
N ARG A 35 -10.54 -0.68 -2.97
CA ARG A 35 -11.83 -1.33 -2.83
C ARG A 35 -12.76 -0.46 -1.99
N ILE A 36 -14.00 -0.28 -2.43
CA ILE A 36 -15.00 0.46 -1.66
C ILE A 36 -15.34 -0.26 -0.35
N SER A 37 -15.53 0.51 0.71
CA SER A 37 -15.96 0.03 2.03
C SER A 37 -17.15 0.85 2.51
N SER A 38 -18.13 0.18 3.10
CA SER A 38 -19.24 0.83 3.82
C SER A 38 -18.88 1.18 5.26
N LYS A 39 -17.76 0.65 5.79
CA LYS A 39 -17.32 0.96 7.15
C LYS A 39 -16.55 2.25 7.18
N HIS A 40 -16.82 3.08 8.18
CA HIS A 40 -16.04 4.30 8.45
C HIS A 40 -14.54 4.01 8.56
N ARG A 41 -13.71 4.90 8.06
CA ARG A 41 -12.24 4.84 8.10
C ARG A 41 -11.68 6.14 8.69
N THR A 42 -10.47 6.08 9.21
CA THR A 42 -9.94 7.14 10.11
C THR A 42 -9.09 8.20 9.40
N HIS A 43 -8.38 7.85 8.33
CA HIS A 43 -7.38 8.72 7.71
C HIS A 43 -7.84 9.23 6.36
N GLU A 44 -8.05 10.54 6.22
CA GLU A 44 -8.37 11.20 4.95
C GLU A 44 -7.20 11.08 3.96
N ILE A 45 -7.51 10.68 2.73
CA ILE A 45 -6.55 10.55 1.61
C ILE A 45 -6.68 11.78 0.71
N LYS A 46 -5.58 12.52 0.52
CA LYS A 46 -5.53 13.76 -0.27
C LYS A 46 -4.89 13.54 -1.64
N ILE A 47 -5.57 12.78 -2.49
CA ILE A 47 -5.15 12.49 -3.87
C ILE A 47 -6.27 12.91 -4.82
N LYS A 48 -5.92 13.53 -5.94
CA LYS A 48 -6.89 14.05 -6.92
C LYS A 48 -7.70 12.95 -7.62
N LYS A 49 -7.08 11.80 -7.88
CA LYS A 49 -7.72 10.74 -8.65
C LYS A 49 -7.69 9.41 -7.90
N ILE A 50 -8.85 9.05 -7.36
CA ILE A 50 -9.07 7.79 -6.66
C ILE A 50 -10.11 7.00 -7.45
N ILE A 51 -9.78 5.77 -7.82
CA ILE A 51 -10.64 4.85 -8.57
C ILE A 51 -11.04 3.73 -7.63
N LEU A 52 -12.33 3.65 -7.34
CA LEU A 52 -12.88 2.64 -6.45
C LEU A 52 -13.52 1.51 -7.25
N PHE A 53 -13.42 0.31 -6.72
CA PHE A 53 -14.00 -0.89 -7.28
C PHE A 53 -14.74 -1.72 -6.22
N ASN A 54 -15.81 -2.39 -6.64
CA ASN A 54 -16.63 -3.23 -5.77
C ASN A 54 -16.22 -4.70 -5.85
N ASN A 55 -15.75 -5.14 -7.03
CA ASN A 55 -15.43 -6.52 -7.33
C ASN A 55 -14.13 -6.62 -8.14
N ILE A 56 -13.64 -7.85 -8.31
CA ILE A 56 -12.40 -8.11 -9.02
C ILE A 56 -12.47 -7.73 -10.51
N PHE A 57 -13.61 -7.92 -11.16
CA PHE A 57 -13.73 -7.63 -12.59
C PHE A 57 -13.64 -6.13 -12.88
N SER A 58 -14.28 -5.29 -12.07
CA SER A 58 -14.17 -3.84 -12.18
C SER A 58 -12.73 -3.36 -11.91
N TYR A 59 -12.02 -4.04 -11.01
CA TYR A 59 -10.61 -3.74 -10.74
C TYR A 59 -9.72 -4.11 -11.93
N LEU A 60 -9.88 -5.32 -12.48
CA LEU A 60 -9.13 -5.77 -13.67
C LEU A 60 -9.35 -4.82 -14.84
N SER A 61 -10.62 -4.45 -15.12
CA SER A 61 -10.98 -3.50 -16.18
C SER A 61 -10.32 -2.13 -15.99
N ALA A 62 -10.32 -1.62 -14.76
CA ALA A 62 -9.68 -0.34 -14.44
C ALA A 62 -8.16 -0.39 -14.68
N ILE A 63 -7.49 -1.49 -14.33
CA ILE A 63 -6.05 -1.68 -14.59
C ILE A 63 -5.78 -1.78 -16.09
N ILE A 64 -6.58 -2.54 -16.86
CA ILE A 64 -6.45 -2.62 -18.32
C ILE A 64 -6.59 -1.23 -18.94
N ASN A 65 -7.58 -0.45 -18.52
CA ASN A 65 -7.76 0.90 -19.03
C ASN A 65 -6.59 1.82 -18.68
N SER A 66 -6.02 1.70 -17.47
CA SER A 66 -4.84 2.47 -17.07
C SER A 66 -3.59 2.09 -17.85
N SER A 67 -3.49 0.84 -18.34
CA SER A 67 -2.32 0.33 -19.07
C SER A 67 -2.19 0.89 -20.49
N LYS A 68 -3.23 1.55 -21.03
CA LYS A 68 -3.19 2.23 -22.34
C LYS A 68 -2.12 3.33 -22.37
N ASN A 69 -1.86 3.97 -21.22
CA ASN A 69 -0.72 4.88 -21.09
C ASN A 69 0.56 4.08 -20.89
N LYS A 70 1.47 4.15 -21.87
CA LYS A 70 2.74 3.40 -21.90
C LYS A 70 3.71 3.79 -20.78
N ASP A 71 3.63 4.98 -20.22
CA ASP A 71 4.51 5.49 -19.17
C ASP A 71 4.05 5.14 -17.75
N SER A 72 2.86 4.54 -17.62
CA SER A 72 2.32 4.14 -16.35
C SER A 72 3.19 3.12 -15.63
N LYS A 73 3.50 3.37 -14.36
CA LYS A 73 4.18 2.44 -13.46
C LYS A 73 3.22 2.03 -12.35
N TYR A 74 3.30 0.79 -11.93
CA TYR A 74 2.37 0.22 -10.97
C TYR A 74 3.09 -0.09 -9.66
N LEU A 75 2.65 0.55 -8.58
CA LEU A 75 3.08 0.27 -7.22
C LEU A 75 1.95 -0.48 -6.49
N ILE A 76 2.24 -1.68 -6.04
CA ILE A 76 1.33 -2.55 -5.30
C ILE A 76 1.77 -2.57 -3.85
N ILE A 77 0.88 -2.21 -2.93
CA ILE A 77 1.15 -2.24 -1.49
C ILE A 77 0.59 -3.53 -0.92
N SER A 78 1.48 -4.40 -0.45
CA SER A 78 1.23 -5.74 0.12
C SER A 78 0.67 -6.77 -0.88
N ILE A 79 0.84 -8.05 -0.56
CA ILE A 79 0.34 -9.17 -1.35
C ILE A 79 -0.96 -9.68 -0.71
N SER A 80 -2.03 -9.65 -1.47
CA SER A 80 -3.34 -10.23 -1.16
C SER A 80 -3.85 -10.99 -2.39
N PRO A 81 -4.92 -11.79 -2.32
CA PRO A 81 -5.46 -12.45 -3.50
C PRO A 81 -5.80 -11.49 -4.65
N TYR A 82 -6.34 -10.30 -4.32
CA TYR A 82 -6.63 -9.26 -5.32
C TYR A 82 -5.36 -8.72 -5.96
N THR A 83 -4.39 -8.32 -5.15
CA THR A 83 -3.14 -7.73 -5.66
C THR A 83 -2.25 -8.77 -6.34
N PHE A 84 -2.34 -10.03 -5.97
CA PHE A 84 -1.74 -11.15 -6.67
C PHE A 84 -2.24 -11.26 -8.12
N LEU A 85 -3.57 -11.30 -8.31
CA LEU A 85 -4.18 -11.34 -9.65
C LEU A 85 -3.82 -10.11 -10.49
N ILE A 86 -3.80 -8.93 -9.86
CA ILE A 86 -3.37 -7.68 -10.51
C ILE A 86 -1.90 -7.73 -10.93
N SER A 87 -1.02 -8.30 -10.09
CA SER A 87 0.39 -8.45 -10.44
C SER A 87 0.58 -9.31 -11.68
N LEU A 88 -0.17 -10.41 -11.79
CA LEU A 88 -0.17 -11.28 -12.97
C LEU A 88 -0.68 -10.53 -14.20
N LEU A 89 -1.81 -9.82 -14.08
CA LEU A 89 -2.37 -9.04 -15.18
C LEU A 89 -1.39 -7.98 -15.69
N ILE A 90 -0.77 -7.20 -14.78
CA ILE A 90 0.22 -6.17 -15.14
C ILE A 90 1.40 -6.82 -15.89
N LYS A 91 1.85 -8.00 -15.44
CA LYS A 91 2.92 -8.74 -16.12
C LYS A 91 2.49 -9.22 -17.51
N MET A 92 1.26 -9.74 -17.65
CA MET A 92 0.70 -10.14 -18.96
C MET A 92 0.57 -8.96 -19.93
N LEU A 93 0.32 -7.76 -19.42
CA LEU A 93 0.31 -6.51 -20.20
C LEU A 93 1.71 -5.98 -20.55
N GLY A 94 2.76 -6.79 -20.34
CA GLY A 94 4.14 -6.45 -20.66
C GLY A 94 4.81 -5.47 -19.70
N ARG A 95 4.24 -5.28 -18.49
CA ARG A 95 4.75 -4.35 -17.48
C ARG A 95 5.36 -5.11 -16.31
N THR A 96 6.29 -4.49 -15.60
CA THR A 96 6.86 -5.05 -14.38
C THR A 96 6.31 -4.27 -13.18
N PRO A 97 5.46 -4.87 -12.34
CA PRO A 97 4.95 -4.20 -11.16
C PRO A 97 6.06 -4.01 -10.12
N ILE A 98 5.94 -2.96 -9.32
CA ILE A 98 6.73 -2.73 -8.13
C ILE A 98 5.88 -3.16 -6.94
N VAL A 99 6.36 -4.09 -6.12
CA VAL A 99 5.61 -4.58 -4.96
C VAL A 99 6.29 -4.16 -3.67
N TYR A 100 5.58 -3.37 -2.88
CA TYR A 100 6.03 -2.91 -1.57
C TYR A 100 5.52 -3.87 -0.48
N LEU A 101 6.46 -4.62 0.07
CA LEU A 101 6.23 -5.55 1.18
C LEU A 101 6.37 -4.79 2.50
N ARG A 102 5.25 -4.46 3.11
CA ARG A 102 5.17 -3.67 4.33
C ARG A 102 5.34 -4.49 5.60
N SER A 103 4.77 -5.68 5.61
CA SER A 103 4.65 -6.56 6.77
C SER A 103 5.03 -8.00 6.40
N ASP A 104 5.19 -8.85 7.42
CA ASP A 104 5.40 -10.28 7.21
C ASP A 104 4.08 -10.98 6.89
N GLY A 105 3.76 -11.09 5.59
CA GLY A 105 2.54 -11.75 5.13
C GLY A 105 2.41 -13.21 5.57
N TYR A 106 3.50 -13.91 5.85
CA TYR A 106 3.41 -15.28 6.42
C TYR A 106 2.74 -15.27 7.80
N GLY A 107 3.13 -14.34 8.67
CA GLY A 107 2.53 -14.16 9.97
C GLY A 107 1.07 -13.72 9.89
N GLU A 108 0.77 -12.75 9.02
CA GLU A 108 -0.60 -12.26 8.81
C GLU A 108 -1.54 -13.38 8.30
N TYR A 109 -1.13 -14.12 7.28
CA TYR A 109 -1.94 -15.20 6.72
C TYR A 109 -2.09 -16.37 7.70
N LYS A 110 -1.07 -16.65 8.52
CA LYS A 110 -1.19 -17.63 9.62
C LYS A 110 -2.26 -17.21 10.62
N ALA A 111 -2.31 -15.93 10.97
CA ALA A 111 -3.30 -15.40 11.91
C ALA A 111 -4.73 -15.45 11.33
N ILE A 112 -4.91 -15.23 10.01
CA ILE A 112 -6.22 -15.19 9.36
C ILE A 112 -6.74 -16.59 8.99
N LEU A 113 -5.88 -17.45 8.43
CA LEU A 113 -6.25 -18.74 7.83
C LEU A 113 -5.65 -19.95 8.57
N GLY A 114 -5.05 -19.75 9.73
CA GLY A 114 -4.42 -20.82 10.50
C GLY A 114 -3.25 -21.47 9.77
N ARG A 115 -3.13 -22.80 9.86
CA ARG A 115 -1.98 -23.56 9.33
C ARG A 115 -1.85 -23.49 7.80
N LEU A 116 -2.93 -23.30 7.06
CA LEU A 116 -2.91 -23.20 5.59
C LEU A 116 -2.47 -21.81 5.10
N GLY A 117 -2.61 -20.78 5.95
CA GLY A 117 -2.28 -19.40 5.59
C GLY A 117 -0.87 -19.20 5.04
N PRO A 118 0.20 -19.68 5.71
CA PRO A 118 1.56 -19.56 5.23
C PRO A 118 1.80 -20.23 3.88
N LEU A 119 1.14 -21.35 3.60
CA LEU A 119 1.27 -22.06 2.31
C LEU A 119 0.64 -21.24 1.18
N ILE A 120 -0.56 -20.72 1.38
CA ILE A 120 -1.25 -19.86 0.41
C ILE A 120 -0.43 -18.60 0.14
N TYR A 121 0.06 -17.96 1.20
CA TYR A 121 0.92 -16.77 1.04
C TYR A 121 2.22 -17.11 0.32
N HIS A 122 2.85 -18.26 0.64
CA HIS A 122 4.08 -18.70 -0.02
C HIS A 122 3.91 -18.84 -1.53
N LEU A 123 2.82 -19.45 -1.98
CA LEU A 123 2.49 -19.58 -3.39
C LEU A 123 2.40 -18.20 -4.07
N MET A 124 1.60 -17.29 -3.51
CA MET A 124 1.44 -15.94 -4.06
C MET A 124 2.76 -15.16 -4.03
N PHE A 125 3.50 -15.21 -2.92
CA PHE A 125 4.78 -14.53 -2.76
C PHE A 125 5.83 -15.04 -3.74
N SER A 126 5.93 -16.36 -3.93
CA SER A 126 6.90 -16.98 -4.85
C SER A 126 6.69 -16.52 -6.29
N ILE A 127 5.43 -16.51 -6.74
CA ILE A 127 5.08 -16.07 -8.09
C ILE A 127 5.31 -14.55 -8.21
N VAL A 128 4.76 -13.75 -7.30
CA VAL A 128 4.89 -12.28 -7.36
C VAL A 128 6.35 -11.86 -7.31
N SER A 129 7.15 -12.49 -6.47
CA SER A 129 8.57 -12.15 -6.35
C SER A 129 9.40 -12.46 -7.59
N SER A 130 8.95 -13.40 -8.44
CA SER A 130 9.64 -13.73 -9.71
C SER A 130 9.29 -12.76 -10.85
N ILE A 131 8.13 -12.10 -10.80
CA ILE A 131 7.62 -11.24 -11.88
C ILE A 131 7.68 -9.74 -11.57
N SER A 132 8.08 -9.36 -10.34
CA SER A 132 7.99 -7.99 -9.82
C SER A 132 9.34 -7.48 -9.30
N ASN A 133 9.48 -6.16 -9.25
CA ASN A 133 10.53 -5.52 -8.48
C ASN A 133 10.07 -5.36 -7.03
N LEU A 134 10.81 -5.94 -6.08
CA LEU A 134 10.44 -5.88 -4.67
C LEU A 134 11.05 -4.67 -3.97
N ILE A 135 10.24 -4.04 -3.13
CA ILE A 135 10.65 -3.05 -2.14
C ILE A 135 10.16 -3.52 -0.78
N SER A 136 10.95 -3.39 0.27
CA SER A 136 10.53 -3.76 1.61
C SER A 136 11.01 -2.77 2.66
N CYS A 137 10.28 -2.64 3.75
CA CYS A 137 10.71 -1.85 4.91
C CYS A 137 11.78 -2.56 5.76
N ARG A 138 11.95 -3.87 5.62
CA ARG A 138 12.91 -4.68 6.38
C ARG A 138 13.45 -5.84 5.55
N LYS A 139 14.75 -6.11 5.68
CA LYS A 139 15.45 -7.16 4.89
C LYS A 139 14.84 -8.56 5.05
N TYR A 140 14.44 -8.93 6.26
CA TYR A 140 13.90 -10.29 6.52
C TYR A 140 12.57 -10.57 5.82
N ILE A 141 11.79 -9.54 5.47
CA ILE A 141 10.52 -9.69 4.76
C ILE A 141 10.75 -10.15 3.31
N LEU A 142 11.89 -9.82 2.73
CA LEU A 142 12.25 -10.26 1.38
C LEU A 142 12.50 -11.77 1.26
N LYS A 143 12.65 -12.49 2.39
CA LYS A 143 12.89 -13.96 2.39
C LYS A 143 13.96 -14.37 1.37
N ASN A 144 15.11 -13.71 1.38
CA ASN A 144 16.25 -13.91 0.47
C ASN A 144 15.97 -13.63 -1.02
N LYS A 145 14.84 -13.00 -1.37
CA LYS A 145 14.60 -12.51 -2.73
C LYS A 145 15.33 -11.19 -2.96
N LEU A 146 15.70 -10.94 -4.22
CA LEU A 146 16.27 -9.65 -4.61
C LEU A 146 15.23 -8.54 -4.44
N GLY A 147 15.62 -7.43 -3.81
CA GLY A 147 14.76 -6.29 -3.58
C GLY A 147 15.49 -5.15 -2.89
N LYS A 148 14.86 -3.97 -2.90
CA LYS A 148 15.38 -2.78 -2.22
C LYS A 148 14.78 -2.65 -0.83
N VAL A 149 15.62 -2.42 0.17
CA VAL A 149 15.16 -2.04 1.52
C VAL A 149 15.05 -0.53 1.58
N VAL A 150 13.91 -0.04 2.03
CA VAL A 150 13.62 1.39 2.22
C VAL A 150 13.18 1.62 3.66
N ASN A 151 13.47 2.78 4.20
CA ASN A 151 13.04 3.18 5.53
C ASN A 151 11.86 4.16 5.40
N PRO A 152 10.61 3.68 5.37
CA PRO A 152 9.47 4.55 5.31
C PRO A 152 9.35 5.33 6.62
N SER A 153 9.15 6.64 6.52
CA SER A 153 8.80 7.45 7.68
C SER A 153 7.29 7.68 7.70
N GLN A 154 6.66 7.26 8.78
CA GLN A 154 5.25 7.56 9.05
C GLN A 154 5.10 8.85 9.86
N LEU A 155 6.21 9.53 10.15
CA LEU A 155 6.22 10.79 10.88
C LEU A 155 5.95 11.95 9.92
N ASP A 156 5.00 12.77 10.26
CA ASP A 156 4.69 14.01 9.56
C ASP A 156 5.08 15.25 10.38
N SER A 157 4.89 16.44 9.80
CA SER A 157 5.20 17.71 10.46
C SER A 157 4.37 17.95 11.73
N THR A 158 3.21 17.33 11.87
CA THR A 158 2.31 17.48 13.03
C THR A 158 2.88 16.77 14.25
N TRP A 159 3.53 15.61 14.03
CA TRP A 159 4.19 14.85 15.08
C TRP A 159 5.32 15.64 15.74
N PHE A 160 6.14 16.32 14.93
CA PHE A 160 7.22 17.19 15.44
C PHE A 160 6.68 18.41 16.19
N LYS A 161 5.54 18.98 15.78
CA LYS A 161 4.89 20.08 16.47
C LYS A 161 4.42 19.70 17.88
N GLN A 162 3.89 18.48 18.04
CA GLN A 162 3.45 17.99 19.35
C GLN A 162 4.61 17.73 20.31
N GLN A 163 5.74 17.24 19.83
CA GLN A 163 6.93 17.05 20.66
C GLN A 163 7.52 18.38 21.17
N LYS A 164 7.54 19.42 20.34
CA LYS A 164 7.98 20.77 20.80
C LYS A 164 7.12 21.30 21.94
N LYS A 165 5.79 21.13 21.87
CA LYS A 165 4.87 21.54 22.97
C LYS A 165 5.11 20.78 24.27
N LYS A 166 5.38 19.48 24.22
CA LYS A 166 5.71 18.69 25.43
C LYS A 166 7.05 19.11 26.06
N ARG A 167 8.09 19.31 25.28
CA ARG A 167 9.40 19.73 25.77
C ARG A 167 9.36 21.10 26.49
N LEU A 168 8.64 22.06 25.92
CA LEU A 168 8.43 23.37 26.56
C LEU A 168 7.66 23.29 27.88
N LYS A 169 6.70 22.36 28.01
CA LYS A 169 5.95 22.16 29.25
C LYS A 169 6.81 21.58 30.38
N TYR A 170 7.76 20.71 30.07
CA TYR A 170 8.69 20.14 31.07
C TYR A 170 9.80 21.11 31.46
N LEU A 171 10.27 21.98 30.56
CA LEU A 171 11.26 23.01 30.89
C LEU A 171 10.73 24.10 31.85
N ASN A 172 9.43 24.38 31.82
CA ASN A 172 8.80 25.35 32.72
C ASN A 172 8.50 24.81 34.13
N TYR A 173 8.71 23.50 34.38
CA TYR A 173 8.54 22.91 35.72
C TYR A 173 9.88 22.82 36.53
N TYR A 174 11.01 23.18 35.92
CA TYR A 174 12.34 23.13 36.55
C TYR A 174 13.01 24.51 36.63
N MET A 175 12.28 25.60 36.43
CA MET A 175 12.65 26.96 36.75
C MET A 175 11.73 27.50 37.84
#